data_da85a3ed22d14e6e512e5d1f4b55e3f6
#
_entry.id   da85a3ed22d14e6e512e5d1f4b55e3f6
#
_cell.length_a   1.000
_cell.length_b   1.000
_cell.length_c   1.000
_cell.angle_alpha   90.00
_cell.angle_beta   90.00
_cell.angle_gamma   90.00
#
_symmetry.space_group_name_H-M   'P 1'
#
loop_
_entity.id
_entity.type
_entity.pdbx_description
1 polymer ?
#
loop_
_entity_poly.entity_id
_entity_poly.type
_entity_poly.pdbx_seq_one_letter_code
_entity_poly.pdbx_strand_id
1 'polypeptide(L)'
;MTKERKAQLLTLAVLAGAGAIVAGRQWNWQAPAIKVPAAMEAKAEPAAQDTVYAMLDAAREGDPAKYLACYTGQMLTALEQSVKETGTDGFVKYLKDSNAPIKGVAINEPQVLTEREVKLRVEFVYQERNEVQFMYLEKAGAGWKIARVDATERVKTLIPYGTPVQ
;
A
#
# COMPACT_ATOMS: atom_id res chain seq x y z
N MET A 1 54.84 -44.56 -8.27
CA MET A 1 53.61 -43.78 -8.02
C MET A 1 53.30 -43.01 -9.28
N THR A 2 52.16 -43.29 -9.90
CA THR A 2 51.73 -42.67 -11.16
C THR A 2 51.30 -41.22 -10.93
N LYS A 3 51.45 -40.38 -11.97
CA LYS A 3 51.10 -38.94 -11.93
C LYS A 3 49.69 -38.67 -11.40
N GLU A 4 48.76 -39.58 -11.68
CA GLU A 4 47.36 -39.50 -11.23
C GLU A 4 47.21 -39.61 -9.70
N ARG A 5 47.97 -40.48 -9.03
CA ARG A 5 47.92 -40.60 -7.57
C ARG A 5 48.50 -39.36 -6.86
N LYS A 6 49.44 -38.63 -7.49
CA LYS A 6 49.95 -37.37 -6.93
C LYS A 6 48.92 -36.24 -7.06
N ALA A 7 48.18 -36.22 -8.17
CA ALA A 7 47.12 -35.24 -8.34
C ALA A 7 45.95 -35.48 -7.37
N GLN A 8 45.55 -36.73 -7.16
CA GLN A 8 44.51 -37.07 -6.19
C GLN A 8 44.90 -36.75 -4.74
N LEU A 9 46.16 -36.98 -4.36
CA LEU A 9 46.63 -36.61 -3.03
C LEU A 9 46.69 -35.09 -2.82
N LEU A 10 47.05 -34.33 -3.84
CA LEU A 10 47.08 -32.88 -3.79
C LEU A 10 45.66 -32.30 -3.68
N THR A 11 44.71 -32.87 -4.41
CA THR A 11 43.31 -32.45 -4.36
C THR A 11 42.69 -32.76 -2.98
N LEU A 12 43.01 -33.92 -2.41
CA LEU A 12 42.54 -34.31 -1.07
C LEU A 12 43.14 -33.42 0.03
N ALA A 13 44.41 -33.04 -0.09
CA ALA A 13 45.03 -32.12 0.85
C ALA A 13 44.43 -30.71 0.81
N VAL A 14 44.08 -30.20 -0.38
CA VAL A 14 43.44 -28.91 -0.52
C VAL A 14 42.00 -28.92 0.05
N LEU A 15 41.24 -29.99 -0.18
CA LEU A 15 39.90 -30.12 0.38
C LEU A 15 39.92 -30.31 1.91
N ALA A 16 40.86 -31.06 2.44
CA ALA A 16 41.02 -31.22 3.89
C ALA A 16 41.49 -29.91 4.57
N GLY A 17 42.33 -29.11 3.90
CA GLY A 17 42.75 -27.79 4.39
C GLY A 17 41.61 -26.78 4.41
N ALA A 18 40.79 -26.78 3.39
CA ALA A 18 39.60 -25.89 3.34
C ALA A 18 38.56 -26.27 4.39
N GLY A 19 38.33 -27.58 4.63
CA GLY A 19 37.43 -28.06 5.67
C GLY A 19 37.87 -27.70 7.09
N ALA A 20 39.16 -27.76 7.38
CA ALA A 20 39.70 -27.41 8.70
C ALA A 20 39.58 -25.90 9.00
N ILE A 21 39.70 -25.04 7.99
CA ILE A 21 39.54 -23.58 8.15
C ILE A 21 38.08 -23.22 8.44
N VAL A 22 37.08 -23.96 7.88
CA VAL A 22 35.66 -23.73 8.13
C VAL A 22 35.24 -24.24 9.51
N ALA A 23 35.81 -25.35 9.99
CA ALA A 23 35.45 -25.92 11.30
C ALA A 23 36.07 -25.18 12.51
N GLY A 24 37.18 -24.45 12.30
CA GLY A 24 37.85 -23.70 13.37
C GLY A 24 37.39 -22.25 13.56
N ARG A 25 36.67 -21.72 12.61
CA ARG A 25 36.04 -20.39 12.71
C ARG A 25 34.59 -20.56 13.10
N GLN A 26 34.30 -20.55 14.38
CA GLN A 26 33.01 -20.02 14.84
C GLN A 26 33.00 -18.57 14.39
N TRP A 27 32.49 -18.34 13.18
CA TRP A 27 32.15 -17.02 12.73
C TRP A 27 31.02 -16.53 13.62
N ASN A 28 31.41 -15.84 14.67
CA ASN A 28 30.53 -14.93 15.37
C ASN A 28 30.21 -13.79 14.37
N TRP A 29 29.30 -14.07 13.41
CA TRP A 29 28.71 -13.05 12.59
C TRP A 29 27.78 -12.24 13.51
N GLN A 30 28.37 -11.42 14.34
CA GLN A 30 27.72 -10.20 14.74
C GLN A 30 27.72 -9.35 13.46
N ALA A 31 26.59 -9.38 12.73
CA ALA A 31 26.36 -8.40 11.70
C ALA A 31 26.69 -7.04 12.35
N PRO A 32 27.59 -6.23 11.76
CA PRO A 32 27.83 -4.91 12.29
C PRO A 32 26.45 -4.28 12.39
N ALA A 33 26.04 -3.88 13.60
CA ALA A 33 24.84 -3.11 13.77
C ALA A 33 25.05 -1.85 12.92
N ILE A 34 24.47 -1.87 11.72
CA ILE A 34 24.39 -0.67 10.88
C ILE A 34 23.57 0.28 11.74
N LYS A 35 24.26 1.18 12.46
CA LYS A 35 23.61 2.33 13.06
C LYS A 35 23.07 3.13 11.89
N VAL A 36 21.83 2.85 11.50
CA VAL A 36 21.07 3.72 10.61
C VAL A 36 21.09 5.08 11.29
N PRO A 37 21.66 6.13 10.68
CA PRO A 37 21.66 7.44 11.30
C PRO A 37 20.23 7.81 11.62
N ALA A 38 19.96 8.37 12.81
CA ALA A 38 18.61 8.80 13.21
C ALA A 38 17.95 9.78 12.21
N ALA A 39 18.73 10.37 11.30
CA ALA A 39 18.25 11.18 10.18
C ALA A 39 17.53 10.34 9.08
N MET A 40 17.65 9.00 9.06
CA MET A 40 16.90 8.13 8.14
C MET A 40 15.57 7.63 8.72
N GLU A 41 15.31 7.90 10.00
CA GLU A 41 13.97 7.78 10.60
C GLU A 41 13.11 9.05 10.41
N ALA A 42 13.44 9.90 9.45
CA ALA A 42 12.51 10.93 9.01
C ALA A 42 11.23 10.18 8.59
N LYS A 43 10.18 10.33 9.41
CA LYS A 43 8.85 9.78 9.16
C LYS A 43 8.52 10.04 7.70
N ALA A 44 8.52 9.00 6.87
CA ALA A 44 8.23 9.13 5.45
C ALA A 44 6.93 9.93 5.32
N GLU A 45 6.93 10.95 4.46
CA GLU A 45 5.69 11.71 4.21
C GLU A 45 4.62 10.70 3.78
N PRO A 46 3.39 10.77 4.35
CA PRO A 46 2.32 9.87 3.99
C PRO A 46 2.15 9.87 2.47
N ALA A 47 2.09 8.70 1.87
CA ALA A 47 1.81 8.60 0.45
C ALA A 47 0.37 9.03 0.15
N ALA A 48 0.10 9.53 -1.06
CA ALA A 48 -1.24 9.93 -1.44
C ALA A 48 -2.25 8.76 -1.35
N GLN A 49 -1.78 7.52 -1.63
CA GLN A 49 -2.59 6.30 -1.50
C GLN A 49 -3.05 6.06 -0.06
N ASP A 50 -2.23 6.42 0.95
CA ASP A 50 -2.56 6.24 2.37
C ASP A 50 -3.83 7.01 2.75
N THR A 51 -4.05 8.19 2.14
CA THR A 51 -5.26 8.98 2.35
C THR A 51 -6.51 8.24 1.84
N VAL A 52 -6.41 7.55 0.71
CA VAL A 52 -7.54 6.78 0.16
C VAL A 52 -7.83 5.56 1.04
N TYR A 53 -6.81 4.86 1.51
CA TYR A 53 -6.99 3.76 2.46
C TYR A 53 -7.59 4.23 3.77
N ALA A 54 -7.10 5.34 4.34
CA ALA A 54 -7.65 5.93 5.56
C ALA A 54 -9.14 6.34 5.41
N MET A 55 -9.51 6.88 4.25
CA MET A 55 -10.90 7.20 3.90
C MET A 55 -11.77 5.93 3.89
N LEU A 56 -11.31 4.85 3.26
CA LEU A 56 -12.03 3.58 3.20
C LEU A 56 -12.18 2.93 4.57
N ASP A 57 -11.14 2.98 5.38
CA ASP A 57 -11.17 2.44 6.75
C ASP A 57 -12.13 3.24 7.62
N ALA A 58 -12.10 4.58 7.56
CA ALA A 58 -13.04 5.45 8.24
C ALA A 58 -14.51 5.18 7.81
N ALA A 59 -14.74 4.92 6.52
CA ALA A 59 -16.06 4.55 6.02
C ALA A 59 -16.52 3.19 6.56
N ARG A 60 -15.63 2.21 6.62
CA ARG A 60 -15.89 0.87 7.16
C ARG A 60 -16.20 0.91 8.66
N GLU A 61 -15.43 1.70 9.41
CA GLU A 61 -15.65 1.93 10.84
C GLU A 61 -16.94 2.72 11.10
N GLY A 62 -17.36 3.54 10.13
CA GLY A 62 -18.43 4.50 10.30
C GLY A 62 -18.02 5.67 11.18
N ASP A 63 -16.82 6.20 10.95
CA ASP A 63 -16.27 7.37 11.65
C ASP A 63 -16.33 8.61 10.73
N PRO A 64 -17.36 9.47 10.88
CA PRO A 64 -17.50 10.65 10.05
C PRO A 64 -16.35 11.65 10.18
N ALA A 65 -15.79 11.79 11.38
CA ALA A 65 -14.71 12.75 11.63
C ALA A 65 -13.45 12.37 10.88
N LYS A 66 -13.04 11.10 10.97
CA LYS A 66 -11.89 10.57 10.21
C LYS A 66 -12.15 10.60 8.70
N TYR A 67 -13.38 10.26 8.29
CA TYR A 67 -13.76 10.29 6.88
C TYR A 67 -13.64 11.70 6.29
N LEU A 68 -14.26 12.70 6.92
CA LEU A 68 -14.20 14.09 6.48
C LEU A 68 -12.77 14.66 6.51
N ALA A 69 -11.94 14.22 7.46
CA ALA A 69 -10.56 14.63 7.55
C ALA A 69 -9.71 14.23 6.33
N CYS A 70 -10.17 13.26 5.53
CA CYS A 70 -9.50 12.86 4.28
C CYS A 70 -9.77 13.81 3.11
N TYR A 71 -10.71 14.72 3.23
CA TYR A 71 -11.17 15.60 2.15
C TYR A 71 -10.77 17.06 2.36
N THR A 72 -10.84 17.84 1.28
CA THR A 72 -10.59 19.29 1.29
C THR A 72 -11.47 20.00 0.24
N GLY A 73 -11.49 21.33 0.31
CA GLY A 73 -12.17 22.17 -0.67
C GLY A 73 -13.67 21.91 -0.79
N GLN A 74 -14.19 21.96 -2.02
CA GLN A 74 -15.62 21.79 -2.29
C GLN A 74 -16.14 20.40 -1.91
N MET A 75 -15.31 19.34 -2.03
CA MET A 75 -15.71 18.00 -1.62
C MET A 75 -15.99 17.94 -0.12
N LEU A 76 -15.12 18.51 0.70
CA LEU A 76 -15.35 18.59 2.15
C LEU A 76 -16.63 19.35 2.47
N THR A 77 -16.83 20.51 1.86
CA THR A 77 -18.05 21.32 2.08
C THR A 77 -19.33 20.56 1.72
N ALA A 78 -19.34 19.84 0.60
CA ALA A 78 -20.48 19.04 0.18
C ALA A 78 -20.77 17.87 1.15
N LEU A 79 -19.72 17.21 1.64
CA LEU A 79 -19.86 16.14 2.62
C LEU A 79 -20.34 16.65 3.99
N GLU A 80 -19.82 17.78 4.46
CA GLU A 80 -20.31 18.43 5.68
C GLU A 80 -21.78 18.84 5.57
N GLN A 81 -22.20 19.31 4.39
CA GLN A 81 -23.60 19.60 4.14
C GLN A 81 -24.45 18.34 4.19
N SER A 82 -23.98 17.23 3.59
CA SER A 82 -24.66 15.94 3.68
C SER A 82 -24.83 15.45 5.11
N VAL A 83 -23.81 15.63 5.95
CA VAL A 83 -23.89 15.31 7.39
C VAL A 83 -24.96 16.15 8.10
N LYS A 84 -25.05 17.46 7.79
CA LYS A 84 -26.07 18.34 8.36
C LYS A 84 -27.50 17.95 7.95
N GLU A 85 -27.68 17.51 6.71
CA GLU A 85 -28.98 17.15 6.15
C GLU A 85 -29.46 15.78 6.65
N THR A 86 -28.57 14.79 6.72
CA THR A 86 -28.94 13.41 7.11
C THR A 86 -28.78 13.13 8.61
N GLY A 87 -28.09 14.01 9.32
CA GLY A 87 -27.65 13.78 10.69
C GLY A 87 -26.45 12.80 10.76
N THR A 88 -25.77 12.81 11.90
CA THR A 88 -24.57 11.97 12.09
C THR A 88 -24.89 10.49 11.92
N ASP A 89 -25.97 9.99 12.51
CA ASP A 89 -26.35 8.57 12.44
C ASP A 89 -26.72 8.14 11.01
N GLY A 90 -27.43 9.00 10.28
CA GLY A 90 -27.74 8.78 8.86
C GLY A 90 -26.50 8.71 8.00
N PHE A 91 -25.54 9.59 8.24
CA PHE A 91 -24.28 9.60 7.53
C PHE A 91 -23.41 8.37 7.88
N VAL A 92 -23.34 7.97 9.14
CA VAL A 92 -22.67 6.71 9.56
C VAL A 92 -23.24 5.50 8.84
N LYS A 93 -24.57 5.42 8.77
CA LYS A 93 -25.25 4.34 8.03
C LYS A 93 -24.87 4.37 6.56
N TYR A 94 -24.90 5.55 5.92
CA TYR A 94 -24.52 5.73 4.53
C TYR A 94 -23.06 5.27 4.28
N LEU A 95 -22.10 5.64 5.12
CA LEU A 95 -20.72 5.23 5.00
C LEU A 95 -20.56 3.70 5.03
N LYS A 96 -21.20 3.05 6.00
CA LYS A 96 -21.15 1.59 6.13
C LYS A 96 -21.83 0.87 4.97
N ASP A 97 -23.02 1.31 4.60
CA ASP A 97 -23.79 0.68 3.52
C ASP A 97 -23.11 0.83 2.15
N SER A 98 -22.47 1.98 1.88
CA SER A 98 -21.72 2.19 0.64
C SER A 98 -20.39 1.42 0.60
N ASN A 99 -19.77 1.16 1.75
CA ASN A 99 -18.52 0.39 1.82
C ASN A 99 -18.76 -1.13 1.83
N ALA A 100 -19.85 -1.61 2.42
CA ALA A 100 -20.12 -3.04 2.62
C ALA A 100 -20.01 -3.91 1.34
N PRO A 101 -20.46 -3.47 0.15
CA PRO A 101 -20.37 -4.28 -1.06
C PRO A 101 -18.95 -4.35 -1.67
N ILE A 102 -18.00 -3.51 -1.22
CA ILE A 102 -16.63 -3.48 -1.75
C ILE A 102 -15.87 -4.72 -1.25
N LYS A 103 -15.42 -5.56 -2.17
CA LYS A 103 -14.66 -6.79 -1.90
C LYS A 103 -13.14 -6.57 -1.93
N GLY A 104 -12.69 -5.56 -2.67
CA GLY A 104 -11.30 -5.20 -2.76
C GLY A 104 -11.12 -3.82 -3.39
N VAL A 105 -9.93 -3.26 -3.21
CA VAL A 105 -9.54 -1.98 -3.79
C VAL A 105 -8.13 -2.10 -4.34
N ALA A 106 -7.93 -1.64 -5.55
CA ALA A 106 -6.61 -1.50 -6.16
C ALA A 106 -6.34 -0.03 -6.46
N ILE A 107 -5.21 0.48 -5.98
CA ILE A 107 -4.78 1.86 -6.20
C ILE A 107 -3.49 1.83 -7.01
N ASN A 108 -3.51 2.47 -8.17
CA ASN A 108 -2.33 2.57 -9.03
C ASN A 108 -1.32 3.58 -8.47
N GLU A 109 -0.10 3.56 -9.04
CA GLU A 109 0.90 4.57 -8.78
C GLU A 109 0.37 5.97 -9.04
N PRO A 110 0.70 6.96 -8.18
CA PRO A 110 0.25 8.33 -8.35
C PRO A 110 0.79 8.95 -9.63
N GLN A 111 -0.09 9.53 -10.42
CA GLN A 111 0.30 10.40 -11.52
C GLN A 111 0.49 11.81 -10.96
N VAL A 112 1.72 12.28 -10.93
CA VAL A 112 2.05 13.64 -10.49
C VAL A 112 1.56 14.63 -11.53
N LEU A 113 0.66 15.53 -11.16
CA LEU A 113 0.17 16.61 -12.00
C LEU A 113 0.97 17.89 -11.75
N THR A 114 1.20 18.22 -10.48
CA THR A 114 2.04 19.33 -10.01
C THR A 114 2.80 18.90 -8.75
N GLU A 115 3.66 19.76 -8.22
CA GLU A 115 4.34 19.52 -6.93
C GLU A 115 3.37 19.33 -5.74
N ARG A 116 2.14 19.79 -5.90
CA ARG A 116 1.12 19.80 -4.84
C ARG A 116 -0.15 19.04 -5.20
N GLU A 117 -0.22 18.43 -6.38
CA GLU A 117 -1.39 17.72 -6.85
C GLU A 117 -1.01 16.41 -7.53
N VAL A 118 -1.71 15.35 -7.16
CA VAL A 118 -1.59 14.04 -7.78
C VAL A 118 -2.96 13.50 -8.18
N LYS A 119 -2.97 12.67 -9.22
CA LYS A 119 -4.13 11.90 -9.66
C LYS A 119 -3.90 10.43 -9.36
N LEU A 120 -4.86 9.80 -8.69
CA LEU A 120 -4.91 8.37 -8.45
C LEU A 120 -6.01 7.72 -9.27
N ARG A 121 -5.70 6.56 -9.87
CA ARG A 121 -6.70 5.65 -10.39
C ARG A 121 -7.02 4.63 -9.31
N VAL A 122 -8.25 4.63 -8.84
CA VAL A 122 -8.75 3.73 -7.80
C VAL A 122 -9.77 2.80 -8.42
N GLU A 123 -9.55 1.50 -8.31
CA GLU A 123 -10.44 0.45 -8.79
C GLU A 123 -11.10 -0.24 -7.60
N PHE A 124 -12.41 -0.13 -7.51
CA PHE A 124 -13.24 -0.81 -6.53
C PHE A 124 -13.73 -2.12 -7.12
N VAL A 125 -13.45 -3.21 -6.43
CA VAL A 125 -13.87 -4.56 -6.83
C VAL A 125 -15.13 -4.93 -6.07
N TYR A 126 -16.20 -5.16 -6.80
CA TYR A 126 -17.47 -5.70 -6.30
C TYR A 126 -17.62 -7.16 -6.75
N GLN A 127 -18.68 -7.82 -6.32
CA GLN A 127 -18.88 -9.22 -6.65
C GLN A 127 -19.06 -9.49 -8.16
N GLU A 128 -19.77 -8.61 -8.86
CA GLU A 128 -20.15 -8.81 -10.27
C GLU A 128 -19.58 -7.76 -11.22
N ARG A 129 -18.91 -6.74 -10.70
CA ARG A 129 -18.35 -5.64 -11.49
C ARG A 129 -17.17 -5.00 -10.81
N ASN A 130 -16.37 -4.28 -11.58
CA ASN A 130 -15.40 -3.33 -11.06
C ASN A 130 -15.83 -1.92 -11.45
N GLU A 131 -15.51 -0.97 -10.59
CA GLU A 131 -15.73 0.45 -10.81
C GLU A 131 -14.41 1.20 -10.66
N VAL A 132 -14.10 2.04 -11.63
CA VAL A 132 -12.89 2.87 -11.61
C VAL A 132 -13.27 4.31 -11.35
N GLN A 133 -12.57 4.92 -10.41
CA GLN A 133 -12.68 6.35 -10.12
C GLN A 133 -11.29 6.99 -10.22
N PHE A 134 -11.26 8.23 -10.67
CA PHE A 134 -10.06 9.06 -10.58
C PHE A 134 -10.22 10.04 -9.43
N MET A 135 -9.28 9.98 -8.50
CA MET A 135 -9.24 10.86 -7.35
C MET A 135 -8.07 11.83 -7.49
N TYR A 136 -8.33 13.11 -7.27
CA TYR A 136 -7.33 14.17 -7.28
C TYR A 136 -7.05 14.58 -5.86
N LEU A 137 -5.81 14.47 -5.46
CA LEU A 137 -5.39 14.79 -4.11
C LEU A 137 -4.44 15.99 -4.14
N GLU A 138 -4.65 16.88 -3.20
CA GLU A 138 -3.82 18.07 -2.97
C GLU A 138 -3.00 17.91 -1.70
N LYS A 139 -1.77 18.43 -1.73
CA LYS A 139 -0.89 18.47 -0.57
C LYS A 139 -1.42 19.50 0.43
N ALA A 140 -1.78 19.05 1.63
CA ALA A 140 -2.31 19.87 2.72
C ALA A 140 -1.51 19.63 4.01
N GLY A 141 -0.69 20.60 4.40
CA GLY A 141 0.24 20.43 5.52
C GLY A 141 1.27 19.31 5.24
N ALA A 142 1.37 18.35 6.14
CA ALA A 142 2.30 17.22 6.03
C ALA A 142 1.70 15.99 5.33
N GLY A 143 0.51 16.11 4.70
CA GLY A 143 -0.15 14.97 4.08
C GLY A 143 -0.94 15.35 2.83
N TRP A 144 -1.71 14.40 2.34
CA TRP A 144 -2.56 14.54 1.16
C TRP A 144 -4.02 14.56 1.54
N LYS A 145 -4.86 15.28 0.79
CA LYS A 145 -6.31 15.30 0.96
C LYS A 145 -7.02 15.23 -0.38
N ILE A 146 -8.14 14.53 -0.42
CA ILE A 146 -8.96 14.36 -1.62
C ILE A 146 -9.70 15.68 -1.88
N ALA A 147 -9.37 16.32 -3.01
CA ALA A 147 -9.97 17.59 -3.42
C ALA A 147 -11.11 17.37 -4.43
N ARG A 148 -11.01 16.33 -5.26
CA ARG A 148 -11.98 16.03 -6.31
C ARG A 148 -12.00 14.53 -6.63
N VAL A 149 -13.18 14.06 -7.00
CA VAL A 149 -13.39 12.69 -7.51
C VAL A 149 -14.17 12.81 -8.81
N ASP A 150 -13.67 12.20 -9.88
CA ASP A 150 -14.38 12.13 -11.15
C ASP A 150 -15.47 11.05 -11.11
N ALA A 151 -16.40 11.13 -12.05
CA ALA A 151 -17.48 10.17 -12.18
C ALA A 151 -16.94 8.74 -12.31
N THR A 152 -17.67 7.80 -11.74
CA THR A 152 -17.34 6.38 -11.75
C THR A 152 -17.52 5.79 -13.14
N GLU A 153 -16.50 5.10 -13.65
CA GLU A 153 -16.57 4.28 -14.85
C GLU A 153 -16.76 2.80 -14.47
N ARG A 154 -17.78 2.17 -15.01
CA ARG A 154 -18.00 0.74 -14.84
C ARG A 154 -17.12 -0.06 -15.78
N VAL A 155 -16.28 -0.91 -15.23
CA VAL A 155 -15.43 -1.84 -15.99
C VAL A 155 -16.08 -3.23 -15.91
N LYS A 156 -16.39 -3.81 -17.08
CA LYS A 156 -16.95 -5.15 -17.15
C LYS A 156 -15.85 -6.15 -16.80
N THR A 157 -15.98 -6.85 -15.68
CA THR A 157 -15.09 -7.97 -15.35
C THR A 157 -15.42 -9.17 -16.23
N LEU A 158 -14.40 -9.75 -16.86
CA LEU A 158 -14.55 -10.97 -17.66
C LEU A 158 -14.80 -12.20 -16.78
N ILE A 159 -14.31 -12.17 -15.54
CA ILE A 159 -14.45 -13.25 -14.55
C ILE A 159 -14.98 -12.62 -13.25
N PRO A 160 -16.16 -13.05 -12.74
CA PRO A 160 -16.68 -12.56 -11.47
C PRO A 160 -15.74 -12.88 -10.29
N TYR A 161 -15.70 -12.00 -9.32
CA TYR A 161 -14.91 -12.19 -8.11
C TYR A 161 -15.34 -13.47 -7.37
N GLY A 162 -14.38 -14.32 -7.00
CA GLY A 162 -14.62 -15.57 -6.30
C GLY A 162 -14.95 -16.76 -7.21
N THR A 163 -14.83 -16.63 -8.55
CA THR A 163 -14.92 -17.76 -9.47
C THR A 163 -13.73 -18.71 -9.26
N PRO A 164 -13.94 -20.03 -8.99
CA PRO A 164 -12.84 -20.98 -8.87
C PRO A 164 -12.05 -21.04 -10.17
N VAL A 165 -10.73 -20.93 -10.08
CA VAL A 165 -9.83 -21.15 -11.22
C VAL A 165 -9.68 -22.66 -11.38
N GLN A 166 -10.11 -23.19 -12.52
CA GLN A 166 -9.95 -24.61 -12.88
C GLN A 166 -8.55 -24.84 -13.47
#